data_63b39cdfaabfed2616f4c968c2e96166
#
_entry.id   63b39cdfaabfed2616f4c968c2e96166
#
_cell.length_a   1.000
_cell.length_b   1.000
_cell.length_c   1.000
_cell.angle_alpha   90.00
_cell.angle_beta   90.00
_cell.angle_gamma   90.00
#
_symmetry.space_group_name_H-M   'P 1'
#
loop_
_entity.id
_entity.type
_entity.pdbx_description
1 polymer ?
#
loop_
_entity_poly.entity_id
_entity_poly.type
_entity_poly.pdbx_seq_one_letter_code
_entity_poly.pdbx_strand_id
1 'polypeptide(L)'
;SFRANLARKVHEWIEIGTNMSFTNSLNKLAKTNSVSDGIIRGALFYPATAPLDDETNNAQLNWFSSNPYVYTRAAKDELTTNSFFSSSFVEITPYKDLKVRQNVGFSYNINERDVYYNRETVEGKDPTNGYASKADNWSKNLVLETMATYNKTFNRNHSLNVVAAFSYERGDYGNKAMVATGFPQDLTEDFDMSAAVNP
;
A
#
# COMPACT_ATOMS: atom_id res chain seq x y z
N SER A 1 -8.57 10.89 3.14
CA SER A 1 -7.25 11.43 3.51
C SER A 1 -7.41 12.63 4.44
N PHE A 2 -6.51 12.78 5.37
CA PHE A 2 -6.40 13.92 6.28
C PHE A 2 -5.01 14.54 6.14
N ARG A 3 -4.93 15.89 6.18
CA ARG A 3 -3.64 16.62 6.15
C ARG A 3 -3.69 17.76 7.15
N ALA A 4 -2.60 17.98 7.86
CA ALA A 4 -2.40 19.09 8.78
C ALA A 4 -1.02 19.69 8.58
N ASN A 5 -0.97 21.02 8.49
CA ASN A 5 0.26 21.79 8.37
C ASN A 5 0.26 22.85 9.44
N LEU A 6 1.31 22.90 10.22
CA LEU A 6 1.50 23.91 11.26
C LEU A 6 2.93 24.44 11.18
N ALA A 7 3.11 25.74 11.19
CA ALA A 7 4.42 26.37 11.37
C ALA A 7 4.26 27.58 12.28
N ARG A 8 5.14 27.75 13.24
CA ARG A 8 5.09 28.85 14.21
C ARG A 8 6.48 29.27 14.66
N LYS A 9 6.70 30.56 14.69
CA LYS A 9 7.79 31.16 15.48
C LYS A 9 7.41 31.14 16.93
N VAL A 10 8.10 30.34 17.72
CA VAL A 10 7.91 30.22 19.18
C VAL A 10 8.68 31.32 19.89
N HIS A 11 9.83 31.68 19.33
CA HIS A 11 10.68 32.78 19.79
C HIS A 11 11.32 33.47 18.57
N GLU A 12 11.92 34.65 18.76
CA GLU A 12 12.59 35.37 17.66
C GLU A 12 13.68 34.55 16.97
N TRP A 13 14.27 33.62 17.70
CA TRP A 13 15.34 32.74 17.23
C TRP A 13 14.94 31.25 17.14
N ILE A 14 13.64 30.89 17.37
CA ILE A 14 13.13 29.51 17.26
C ILE A 14 11.89 29.47 16.38
N GLU A 15 11.94 28.67 15.34
CA GLU A 15 10.80 28.30 14.52
C GLU A 15 10.62 26.79 14.53
N ILE A 16 9.38 26.34 14.66
CA ILE A 16 8.98 24.94 14.59
C ILE A 16 7.92 24.76 13.51
N GLY A 17 7.94 23.64 12.87
CA GLY A 17 6.87 23.32 11.91
C GLY A 17 6.68 21.81 11.81
N THR A 18 5.47 21.43 11.43
CA THR A 18 5.10 20.03 11.18
C THR A 18 4.09 19.96 10.05
N ASN A 19 4.28 18.97 9.20
CA ASN A 19 3.35 18.55 8.16
C ASN A 19 3.00 17.11 8.42
N MET A 20 1.72 16.79 8.50
CA MET A 20 1.23 15.43 8.69
C MET A 20 0.21 15.09 7.62
N SER A 21 0.24 13.88 7.14
CA SER A 21 -0.81 13.35 6.29
C SER A 21 -1.13 11.90 6.65
N PHE A 22 -2.41 11.59 6.63
CA PHE A 22 -2.92 10.23 6.74
C PHE A 22 -3.82 9.94 5.55
N THR A 23 -3.62 8.81 4.92
CA THR A 23 -4.43 8.35 3.79
C THR A 23 -4.83 6.90 4.02
N ASN A 24 -6.11 6.64 3.87
CA ASN A 24 -6.66 5.30 3.78
C ASN A 24 -7.30 5.15 2.40
N SER A 25 -7.03 4.05 1.71
CA SER A 25 -7.65 3.71 0.43
C SER A 25 -7.96 2.23 0.38
N LEU A 26 -9.13 1.90 -0.15
CA LEU A 26 -9.55 0.56 -0.49
C LEU A 26 -9.65 0.46 -2.02
N ASN A 27 -8.92 -0.46 -2.59
CA ASN A 27 -8.94 -0.76 -4.02
C ASN A 27 -9.49 -2.17 -4.21
N LYS A 28 -10.56 -2.28 -4.98
CA LYS A 28 -11.05 -3.57 -5.47
C LYS A 28 -10.32 -3.90 -6.76
N LEU A 29 -9.56 -4.96 -6.71
CA LEU A 29 -8.72 -5.39 -7.82
C LEU A 29 -9.48 -6.43 -8.65
N ALA A 30 -9.19 -6.47 -9.94
CA ALA A 30 -9.69 -7.51 -10.81
C ALA A 30 -8.51 -8.32 -11.36
N LYS A 31 -8.65 -9.64 -11.39
CA LYS A 31 -7.66 -10.51 -12.03
C LYS A 31 -7.71 -10.30 -13.55
N THR A 32 -6.88 -9.41 -14.05
CA THR A 32 -6.91 -9.01 -15.47
C THR A 32 -5.97 -9.84 -16.34
N ASN A 33 -4.85 -10.31 -15.78
CA ASN A 33 -3.78 -10.99 -16.51
C ASN A 33 -3.37 -12.28 -15.81
N SER A 34 -3.86 -13.40 -16.31
CA SER A 34 -3.31 -14.72 -16.04
C SER A 34 -3.08 -15.45 -17.35
N VAL A 35 -2.12 -16.36 -17.35
CA VAL A 35 -1.82 -17.18 -18.55
C VAL A 35 -3.00 -18.06 -18.94
N SER A 36 -3.81 -18.48 -17.96
CA SER A 36 -4.94 -19.40 -18.15
C SER A 36 -6.31 -18.76 -17.89
N ASP A 37 -6.37 -17.67 -17.13
CA ASP A 37 -7.63 -17.13 -16.60
C ASP A 37 -7.49 -15.62 -16.36
N GLY A 38 -8.59 -14.98 -16.12
CA GLY A 38 -8.69 -13.54 -15.93
C GLY A 38 -9.78 -12.92 -16.77
N ILE A 39 -10.32 -11.82 -16.32
CA ILE A 39 -11.52 -11.21 -16.89
C ILE A 39 -11.32 -10.82 -18.37
N ILE A 40 -10.18 -10.19 -18.69
CA ILE A 40 -9.93 -9.71 -20.06
C ILE A 40 -9.72 -10.89 -21.00
N ARG A 41 -8.92 -11.86 -20.63
CA ARG A 41 -8.71 -13.05 -21.44
C ARG A 41 -10.00 -13.87 -21.57
N GLY A 42 -10.71 -14.06 -20.47
CA GLY A 42 -12.02 -14.70 -20.47
C GLY A 42 -12.95 -14.06 -21.48
N ALA A 43 -13.08 -12.73 -21.45
CA ALA A 43 -13.95 -12.00 -22.36
C ALA A 43 -13.55 -12.14 -23.85
N LEU A 44 -12.26 -12.25 -24.16
CA LEU A 44 -11.78 -12.42 -25.55
C LEU A 44 -11.98 -13.82 -26.09
N PHE A 45 -11.90 -14.84 -25.24
CA PHE A 45 -11.99 -16.26 -25.67
C PHE A 45 -13.33 -16.93 -25.33
N TYR A 46 -14.21 -16.22 -24.61
CA TYR A 46 -15.51 -16.77 -24.25
C TYR A 46 -16.38 -16.94 -25.50
N PRO A 47 -16.94 -18.14 -25.75
CA PRO A 47 -17.76 -18.38 -26.92
C PRO A 47 -19.01 -17.49 -26.93
N ALA A 48 -19.26 -16.77 -28.00
CA ALA A 48 -20.43 -15.89 -28.14
C ALA A 48 -21.77 -16.62 -28.02
N THR A 49 -21.78 -17.93 -28.20
CA THR A 49 -22.96 -18.79 -28.09
C THR A 49 -23.15 -19.40 -26.70
N ALA A 50 -22.18 -19.24 -25.79
CA ALA A 50 -22.29 -19.78 -24.44
C ALA A 50 -23.03 -18.78 -23.53
N PRO A 51 -24.04 -19.22 -22.76
CA PRO A 51 -24.73 -18.36 -21.80
C PRO A 51 -23.77 -17.95 -20.67
N LEU A 52 -23.86 -16.69 -20.24
CA LEU A 52 -22.96 -16.12 -19.21
C LEU A 52 -23.32 -16.61 -17.80
N ASP A 53 -24.56 -16.98 -17.58
CA ASP A 53 -25.15 -17.31 -16.27
C ASP A 53 -25.38 -18.82 -16.06
N ASP A 54 -24.93 -19.64 -17.00
CA ASP A 54 -25.10 -21.09 -16.90
C ASP A 54 -23.94 -21.71 -16.11
N GLU A 55 -24.24 -22.14 -14.87
CA GLU A 55 -23.30 -22.82 -13.97
C GLU A 55 -22.77 -24.13 -14.58
N THR A 56 -23.55 -24.81 -15.42
CA THR A 56 -23.16 -26.07 -16.07
C THR A 56 -22.08 -25.87 -17.13
N ASN A 57 -22.02 -24.72 -17.77
CA ASN A 57 -21.02 -24.39 -18.79
C ASN A 57 -19.66 -24.07 -18.21
N ASN A 58 -19.57 -23.61 -16.95
CA ASN A 58 -18.29 -23.37 -16.28
C ASN A 58 -17.47 -24.65 -16.14
N ALA A 59 -18.11 -25.80 -15.95
CA ALA A 59 -17.45 -27.09 -15.85
C ALA A 59 -16.95 -27.64 -17.18
N GLN A 60 -17.54 -27.19 -18.30
CA GLN A 60 -17.24 -27.66 -19.65
C GLN A 60 -16.30 -26.73 -20.43
N LEU A 61 -16.16 -25.47 -19.97
CA LEU A 61 -15.21 -24.57 -20.60
C LEU A 61 -13.80 -25.08 -20.31
N ASN A 62 -13.09 -25.39 -21.37
CA ASN A 62 -11.69 -25.78 -21.31
C ASN A 62 -10.88 -24.78 -20.49
N TRP A 63 -9.83 -25.23 -19.84
CA TRP A 63 -8.86 -24.43 -19.09
C TRP A 63 -8.35 -23.18 -19.85
N PHE A 64 -8.66 -23.02 -21.12
CA PHE A 64 -8.36 -21.84 -21.94
C PHE A 64 -9.39 -20.71 -21.85
N SER A 65 -10.59 -20.94 -21.33
CA SER A 65 -11.66 -19.94 -21.34
C SER A 65 -12.47 -20.01 -20.05
N SER A 66 -12.05 -19.26 -19.05
CA SER A 66 -12.87 -19.02 -17.87
C SER A 66 -14.00 -18.06 -18.21
N ASN A 67 -15.17 -18.27 -17.61
CA ASN A 67 -16.28 -17.35 -17.75
C ASN A 67 -15.95 -16.01 -17.04
N PRO A 68 -15.80 -14.89 -17.76
CA PRO A 68 -15.44 -13.62 -17.16
C PRO A 68 -16.47 -13.10 -16.17
N TYR A 69 -17.75 -13.45 -16.35
CA TYR A 69 -18.83 -13.06 -15.46
C TYR A 69 -18.72 -13.71 -14.07
N VAL A 70 -18.23 -14.94 -14.02
CA VAL A 70 -18.00 -15.63 -12.73
C VAL A 70 -17.01 -14.86 -11.88
N TYR A 71 -15.90 -14.39 -12.44
CA TYR A 71 -14.91 -13.64 -11.69
C TYR A 71 -15.43 -12.31 -11.12
N THR A 72 -16.46 -11.72 -11.73
CA THR A 72 -17.02 -10.46 -11.20
C THR A 72 -17.85 -10.66 -9.94
N ARG A 73 -18.35 -11.87 -9.69
CA ARG A 73 -19.21 -12.20 -8.52
C ARG A 73 -18.56 -13.16 -7.54
N ALA A 74 -17.67 -14.01 -8.02
CA ALA A 74 -17.14 -15.16 -7.29
C ALA A 74 -15.67 -14.96 -6.85
N ALA A 75 -15.06 -13.86 -7.25
CA ALA A 75 -13.72 -13.46 -6.86
C ALA A 75 -13.74 -12.16 -6.07
N LYS A 76 -13.07 -12.17 -4.92
CA LYS A 76 -12.77 -10.99 -4.11
C LYS A 76 -11.26 -10.77 -4.15
N ASP A 77 -10.83 -9.57 -4.45
CA ASP A 77 -9.42 -9.16 -4.38
C ASP A 77 -9.42 -7.69 -3.95
N GLU A 78 -9.15 -7.45 -2.69
CA GLU A 78 -9.19 -6.14 -2.08
C GLU A 78 -7.82 -5.77 -1.52
N LEU A 79 -7.39 -4.56 -1.83
CA LEU A 79 -6.15 -3.98 -1.33
C LEU A 79 -6.47 -2.74 -0.51
N THR A 80 -6.29 -2.84 0.80
CA THR A 80 -6.36 -1.71 1.72
C THR A 80 -4.98 -1.14 1.94
N THR A 81 -4.82 0.15 1.68
CA THR A 81 -3.56 0.87 1.92
C THR A 81 -3.78 1.95 2.97
N ASN A 82 -3.02 1.87 4.05
CA ASN A 82 -2.94 2.88 5.10
C ASN A 82 -1.56 3.52 5.07
N SER A 83 -1.50 4.83 4.86
CA SER A 83 -0.25 5.58 4.80
C SER A 83 -0.28 6.73 5.79
N PHE A 84 0.73 6.79 6.64
CA PHE A 84 1.01 7.93 7.51
C PHE A 84 2.35 8.53 7.14
N PHE A 85 2.37 9.84 6.98
CA PHE A 85 3.57 10.62 6.75
C PHE A 85 3.59 11.81 7.71
N SER A 86 4.76 12.05 8.31
CA SER A 86 5.03 13.24 9.13
C SER A 86 6.40 13.80 8.79
N SER A 87 6.48 15.10 8.62
CA SER A 87 7.73 15.84 8.48
C SER A 87 7.70 17.04 9.41
N SER A 88 8.58 17.06 10.38
CA SER A 88 8.67 18.10 11.39
C SER A 88 10.06 18.72 11.38
N PHE A 89 10.13 20.00 11.70
CA PHE A 89 11.41 20.67 11.83
C PHE A 89 11.46 21.60 13.05
N VAL A 90 12.66 21.78 13.53
CA VAL A 90 13.02 22.85 14.45
C VAL A 90 14.16 23.62 13.81
N GLU A 91 13.99 24.92 13.62
CA GLU A 91 15.04 25.84 13.17
C GLU A 91 15.40 26.78 14.31
N ILE A 92 16.67 26.90 14.62
CA ILE A 92 17.20 27.83 15.61
C ILE A 92 18.20 28.76 14.93
N THR A 93 18.16 30.02 15.32
CA THR A 93 19.09 31.07 14.87
C THR A 93 19.85 31.62 16.09
N PRO A 94 20.87 30.84 16.61
CA PRO A 94 21.55 31.21 17.84
C PRO A 94 22.36 32.51 17.69
N TYR A 95 22.80 32.83 16.50
CA TYR A 95 23.48 34.05 16.12
C TYR A 95 22.96 34.61 14.80
N LYS A 96 23.09 35.90 14.59
CA LYS A 96 22.60 36.61 13.41
C LYS A 96 22.98 35.93 12.07
N ASP A 97 24.16 35.34 12.00
CA ASP A 97 24.74 34.80 10.77
C ASP A 97 24.65 33.26 10.70
N LEU A 98 24.13 32.58 11.74
CA LEU A 98 24.09 31.11 11.85
C LEU A 98 22.65 30.61 12.04
N LYS A 99 22.23 29.73 11.16
CA LYS A 99 20.98 28.96 11.28
C LYS A 99 21.29 27.48 11.41
N VAL A 100 20.63 26.81 12.34
CA VAL A 100 20.71 25.37 12.48
C VAL A 100 19.27 24.82 12.40
N ARG A 101 19.06 23.89 11.49
CA ARG A 101 17.77 23.26 11.25
C ARG A 101 17.89 21.76 11.43
N GLN A 102 17.00 21.21 12.25
CA GLN A 102 16.82 19.78 12.40
C GLN A 102 15.48 19.39 11.77
N ASN A 103 15.52 18.54 10.77
CA ASN A 103 14.34 17.90 10.17
C ASN A 103 14.20 16.47 10.71
N VAL A 104 12.97 16.06 10.94
CA VAL A 104 12.59 14.69 11.30
C VAL A 104 11.47 14.28 10.37
N GLY A 105 11.73 13.33 9.49
CA GLY A 105 10.76 12.69 8.61
C GLY A 105 10.41 11.30 9.13
N PHE A 106 9.12 10.99 9.18
CA PHE A 106 8.65 9.65 9.50
C PHE A 106 7.55 9.25 8.52
N SER A 107 7.67 8.05 7.96
CA SER A 107 6.61 7.45 7.16
C SER A 107 6.31 6.03 7.64
N TYR A 108 5.04 5.66 7.60
CA TYR A 108 4.57 4.33 7.88
C TYR A 108 3.47 3.94 6.89
N ASN A 109 3.69 2.85 6.18
CA ASN A 109 2.75 2.33 5.19
C ASN A 109 2.41 0.89 5.53
N ILE A 110 1.13 0.57 5.46
CA ILE A 110 0.60 -0.80 5.56
C ILE A 110 -0.24 -1.04 4.32
N ASN A 111 0.02 -2.16 3.65
CA ASN A 111 -0.79 -2.68 2.56
C ASN A 111 -1.31 -4.05 2.99
N GLU A 112 -2.62 -4.18 3.09
CA GLU A 112 -3.32 -5.42 3.44
C GLU A 112 -4.10 -5.87 2.20
N ARG A 113 -3.79 -7.06 1.69
CA ARG A 113 -4.48 -7.63 0.54
C ARG A 113 -5.22 -8.89 0.95
N ASP A 114 -6.51 -8.87 0.75
CA ASP A 114 -7.44 -9.96 1.00
C ASP A 114 -7.98 -10.50 -0.32
N VAL A 115 -7.73 -11.78 -0.56
CA VAL A 115 -8.17 -12.47 -1.77
C VAL A 115 -9.03 -13.67 -1.37
N TYR A 116 -10.16 -13.83 -2.05
CA TYR A 116 -10.98 -15.01 -1.97
C TYR A 116 -11.47 -15.42 -3.36
N TYR A 117 -11.29 -16.68 -3.70
CA TYR A 117 -11.84 -17.31 -4.88
C TYR A 117 -12.77 -18.43 -4.47
N ASN A 118 -14.05 -18.28 -4.74
CA ASN A 118 -15.04 -19.31 -4.41
C ASN A 118 -14.93 -20.51 -5.39
N ARG A 119 -15.74 -21.56 -5.14
CA ARG A 119 -15.76 -22.80 -5.92
C ARG A 119 -16.13 -22.64 -7.38
N GLU A 120 -16.73 -21.54 -7.77
CA GLU A 120 -17.10 -21.27 -9.16
C GLU A 120 -15.90 -20.81 -10.01
N THR A 121 -14.84 -20.33 -9.36
CA THR A 121 -13.63 -19.86 -10.04
C THR A 121 -12.70 -21.03 -10.38
N VAL A 122 -11.77 -20.81 -11.30
CA VAL A 122 -10.75 -21.83 -11.66
C VAL A 122 -9.85 -22.16 -10.48
N GLU A 123 -9.52 -21.16 -9.65
CA GLU A 123 -8.66 -21.30 -8.47
C GLU A 123 -9.36 -21.99 -7.30
N GLY A 124 -10.63 -21.69 -7.11
CA GLY A 124 -11.41 -22.17 -5.96
C GLY A 124 -12.17 -23.47 -6.21
N LYS A 125 -12.26 -23.98 -7.46
CA LYS A 125 -12.97 -25.21 -7.76
C LYS A 125 -12.27 -26.45 -7.19
N ASP A 126 -12.97 -27.59 -7.18
CA ASP A 126 -12.42 -28.90 -6.80
C ASP A 126 -11.10 -29.21 -7.53
N PRO A 127 -10.03 -29.67 -6.84
CA PRO A 127 -9.99 -30.13 -5.44
C PRO A 127 -9.71 -29.01 -4.40
N THR A 128 -9.53 -27.77 -4.82
CA THR A 128 -9.16 -26.65 -3.92
C THR A 128 -10.28 -26.32 -2.95
N ASN A 129 -11.55 -26.40 -3.39
CA ASN A 129 -12.74 -26.14 -2.57
C ASN A 129 -12.72 -24.81 -1.82
N GLY A 130 -12.54 -23.71 -2.59
CA GLY A 130 -12.36 -22.37 -2.06
C GLY A 130 -10.88 -22.07 -1.78
N TYR A 131 -10.43 -20.89 -2.19
CA TYR A 131 -9.07 -20.40 -1.98
C TYR A 131 -9.10 -19.03 -1.32
N ALA A 132 -8.43 -18.87 -0.20
CA ALA A 132 -8.22 -17.59 0.46
C ALA A 132 -6.73 -17.27 0.60
N SER A 133 -6.39 -16.02 0.44
CA SER A 133 -5.04 -15.51 0.69
C SER A 133 -5.11 -14.15 1.37
N LYS A 134 -4.34 -13.98 2.45
CA LYS A 134 -4.14 -12.70 3.12
C LYS A 134 -2.65 -12.37 3.10
N ALA A 135 -2.33 -11.14 2.72
CA ALA A 135 -0.96 -10.67 2.66
C ALA A 135 -0.84 -9.26 3.23
N ASP A 136 -0.06 -9.10 4.28
CA ASP A 136 0.24 -7.82 4.91
C ASP A 136 1.69 -7.44 4.58
N ASN A 137 1.87 -6.25 4.05
CA ASN A 137 3.17 -5.65 3.83
C ASN A 137 3.23 -4.32 4.58
N TRP A 138 4.27 -4.13 5.36
CA TRP A 138 4.47 -2.86 6.06
C TRP A 138 5.89 -2.32 5.84
N SER A 139 5.99 -1.01 5.82
CA SER A 139 7.26 -0.30 5.78
C SER A 139 7.24 0.90 6.72
N LYS A 140 8.37 1.12 7.39
CA LYS A 140 8.64 2.29 8.24
C LYS A 140 9.91 2.93 7.75
N ASN A 141 9.90 4.25 7.64
CA ASN A 141 11.11 5.01 7.33
C ASN A 141 11.24 6.19 8.28
N LEU A 142 12.42 6.36 8.85
CA LEU A 142 12.83 7.48 9.70
C LEU A 142 14.00 8.19 9.03
N VAL A 143 13.83 9.49 8.82
CA VAL A 143 14.87 10.37 8.27
C VAL A 143 15.16 11.46 9.29
N LEU A 144 16.42 11.62 9.64
CA LEU A 144 16.92 12.71 10.48
C LEU A 144 17.92 13.51 9.66
N GLU A 145 17.68 14.81 9.51
CA GLU A 145 18.59 15.69 8.79
C GLU A 145 18.90 16.91 9.65
N THR A 146 20.17 17.12 9.90
CA THR A 146 20.68 18.32 10.59
C THR A 146 21.41 19.16 9.56
N MET A 147 21.05 20.42 9.43
CA MET A 147 21.69 21.37 8.52
C MET A 147 22.09 22.63 9.28
N ALA A 148 23.33 23.03 9.17
CA ALA A 148 23.84 24.29 9.68
C ALA A 148 24.25 25.19 8.50
N THR A 149 23.72 26.40 8.47
CA THR A 149 24.00 27.39 7.44
C THR A 149 24.59 28.64 8.09
N TYR A 150 25.81 29.00 7.68
CA TYR A 150 26.47 30.20 8.12
C TYR A 150 26.65 31.17 6.95
N ASN A 151 26.10 32.40 7.11
CA ASN A 151 26.13 33.44 6.09
C ASN A 151 26.74 34.70 6.68
N LYS A 152 27.86 35.16 6.16
CA LYS A 152 28.51 36.39 6.63
C LYS A 152 29.04 37.23 5.51
N THR A 153 28.79 38.51 5.58
CA THR A 153 29.37 39.50 4.69
C THR A 153 30.44 40.31 5.46
N PHE A 154 31.66 40.30 4.92
CA PHE A 154 32.82 41.00 5.44
C PHE A 154 33.07 42.25 4.58
N ASN A 155 33.30 43.39 5.21
CA ASN A 155 33.72 44.64 4.55
C ASN A 155 32.89 45.03 3.30
N ARG A 156 31.59 44.69 3.26
CA ARG A 156 30.66 44.96 2.14
C ARG A 156 31.01 44.30 0.80
N ASN A 157 32.20 43.78 0.60
CA ASN A 157 32.71 43.27 -0.70
C ASN A 157 32.95 41.76 -0.70
N HIS A 158 32.96 41.11 0.47
CA HIS A 158 33.20 39.67 0.58
C HIS A 158 32.05 38.99 1.30
N SER A 159 31.42 38.05 0.65
CA SER A 159 30.39 37.22 1.27
C SER A 159 30.86 35.78 1.38
N LEU A 160 30.66 35.18 2.54
CA LEU A 160 30.92 33.77 2.82
C LEU A 160 29.58 33.08 3.12
N ASN A 161 29.32 32.01 2.39
CA ASN A 161 28.23 31.09 2.66
C ASN A 161 28.83 29.70 2.90
N VAL A 162 28.55 29.10 4.05
CA VAL A 162 28.98 27.74 4.39
C VAL A 162 27.76 26.96 4.82
N VAL A 163 27.59 25.78 4.24
CA VAL A 163 26.54 24.83 4.60
C VAL A 163 27.19 23.52 5.01
N ALA A 164 26.84 23.04 6.19
CA ALA A 164 27.17 21.70 6.66
C ALA A 164 25.88 20.93 6.88
N ALA A 165 25.83 19.69 6.41
CA ALA A 165 24.66 18.83 6.57
C ALA A 165 25.08 17.43 7.02
N PHE A 166 24.26 16.85 7.88
CA PHE A 166 24.34 15.45 8.29
C PHE A 166 22.95 14.83 8.11
N SER A 167 22.89 13.66 7.51
CA SER A 167 21.64 12.90 7.39
C SER A 167 21.82 11.48 7.90
N TYR A 168 20.76 10.99 8.52
CA TYR A 168 20.61 9.61 8.94
C TYR A 168 19.26 9.10 8.47
N GLU A 169 19.26 7.96 7.81
CA GLU A 169 18.05 7.28 7.35
C GLU A 169 18.03 5.84 7.84
N ARG A 170 16.86 5.41 8.30
CA ARG A 170 16.59 4.03 8.67
C ARG A 170 15.26 3.59 8.11
N GLY A 171 15.29 2.51 7.32
CA GLY A 171 14.12 1.83 6.79
C GLY A 171 13.98 0.44 7.39
N ASP A 172 12.78 0.11 7.87
CA ASP A 172 12.40 -1.22 8.30
C ASP A 172 11.17 -1.65 7.46
N TYR A 173 11.14 -2.89 7.03
CA TYR A 173 10.02 -3.46 6.30
C TYR A 173 9.76 -4.89 6.72
N GLY A 174 8.55 -5.36 6.51
CA GLY A 174 8.19 -6.75 6.76
C GLY A 174 6.95 -7.13 5.97
N ASN A 175 6.80 -8.42 5.79
CA ASN A 175 5.63 -9.00 5.15
C ASN A 175 5.17 -10.24 5.91
N LYS A 176 3.88 -10.50 5.81
CA LYS A 176 3.24 -11.73 6.26
C LYS A 176 2.30 -12.17 5.17
N ALA A 177 2.21 -13.45 4.93
CA ALA A 177 1.23 -14.02 4.04
C ALA A 177 0.74 -15.34 4.60
N MET A 178 -0.55 -15.61 4.40
CA MET A 178 -1.16 -16.89 4.69
C MET A 178 -2.09 -17.27 3.53
N VAL A 179 -2.21 -18.55 3.30
CA VAL A 179 -3.07 -19.13 2.28
C VAL A 179 -3.85 -20.25 2.92
N ALA A 180 -5.13 -20.36 2.63
CA ALA A 180 -5.97 -21.44 3.09
C ALA A 180 -6.85 -21.96 1.96
N THR A 181 -7.12 -23.28 1.99
CA THR A 181 -7.95 -23.98 1.01
C THR A 181 -8.82 -25.03 1.69
N GLY A 182 -9.86 -25.49 1.00
CA GLY A 182 -10.75 -26.51 1.55
C GLY A 182 -11.77 -25.94 2.53
N PHE A 183 -12.42 -24.88 2.16
CA PHE A 183 -13.50 -24.31 2.97
C PHE A 183 -14.75 -25.20 2.90
N PRO A 184 -15.46 -25.43 4.02
CA PRO A 184 -16.71 -26.22 4.01
C PRO A 184 -17.81 -25.52 3.20
N GLN A 185 -17.78 -24.18 3.13
CA GLN A 185 -18.74 -23.33 2.42
C GLN A 185 -18.10 -21.98 2.07
N ASP A 186 -18.68 -21.26 1.11
CA ASP A 186 -18.15 -19.96 0.65
C ASP A 186 -18.69 -18.75 1.43
N LEU A 187 -19.55 -18.96 2.44
CA LEU A 187 -20.23 -17.88 3.17
C LEU A 187 -19.29 -16.99 3.99
N THR A 188 -18.23 -17.56 4.54
CA THR A 188 -17.27 -16.83 5.38
C THR A 188 -16.14 -16.21 4.59
N GLU A 189 -15.99 -16.60 3.32
CA GLU A 189 -14.91 -16.13 2.44
C GLU A 189 -13.54 -16.18 3.17
N ASP A 190 -12.77 -15.09 3.09
CA ASP A 190 -11.47 -14.92 3.74
C ASP A 190 -11.55 -14.48 5.21
N PHE A 191 -12.77 -14.20 5.74
CA PHE A 191 -12.92 -13.71 7.11
C PHE A 191 -12.60 -14.77 8.16
N ASP A 192 -12.84 -16.04 7.85
CA ASP A 192 -12.53 -17.14 8.76
C ASP A 192 -11.67 -18.20 8.06
N MET A 193 -10.37 -17.93 8.00
CA MET A 193 -9.41 -18.88 7.43
C MET A 193 -9.23 -20.14 8.29
N SER A 194 -9.63 -20.12 9.56
CA SER A 194 -9.56 -21.27 10.44
C SER A 194 -10.58 -22.36 10.11
N ALA A 195 -11.62 -22.00 9.36
CA ALA A 195 -12.62 -22.95 8.87
C ALA A 195 -12.10 -23.83 7.71
N ALA A 196 -10.98 -23.47 7.12
CA ALA A 196 -10.36 -24.23 6.03
C ALA A 196 -9.72 -25.54 6.54
N VAL A 197 -9.77 -26.56 5.70
CA VAL A 197 -9.13 -27.87 6.03
C VAL A 197 -7.60 -27.77 5.95
N ASN A 198 -7.10 -26.92 5.06
CA ASN A 198 -5.66 -26.68 4.85
C ASN A 198 -5.36 -25.18 5.04
N PRO A 199 -5.15 -24.75 6.28
CA PRO A 199 -4.84 -23.34 6.60
C PRO A 199 -3.36 -23.02 6.33
#